data_183c22fe6edab8891f8b93b87709da1a
#
_entry.id   183c22fe6edab8891f8b93b87709da1a
#
_cell.length_a   1.000
_cell.length_b   1.000
_cell.length_c   1.000
_cell.angle_alpha   90.00
_cell.angle_beta   90.00
_cell.angle_gamma   90.00
#
_symmetry.space_group_name_H-M   'P 1'
#
loop_
_entity.id
_entity.type
_entity.pdbx_description
1 polymer ?
#
loop_
_entity_poly.entity_id
_entity_poly.type
_entity_poly.pdbx_seq_one_letter_code
_entity_poly.pdbx_strand_id
1 'polypeptide(L)'
;KSAAKNLDGYNEAVAQVMNNDLSAAKKALAGENSADADYLRAVIATKEGDMKTAGAQLKAAVAKDSALVKKASKDVNLKPLFKSGFKF
;
A
#
# COMPACT_ATOMS: atom_id res chain seq x y z
N LYS A 1 -20.21 -11.26 1.18
CA LYS A 1 -20.59 -10.11 0.35
C LYS A 1 -19.74 -8.89 0.64
N SER A 2 -19.62 -8.52 1.91
CA SER A 2 -18.77 -7.38 2.25
C SER A 2 -17.32 -7.63 1.86
N ALA A 3 -16.84 -8.85 2.00
CA ALA A 3 -15.49 -9.21 1.62
C ALA A 3 -15.28 -9.03 0.12
N ALA A 4 -16.25 -9.42 -0.69
CA ALA A 4 -16.18 -9.25 -2.13
C ALA A 4 -16.15 -7.76 -2.49
N LYS A 5 -16.91 -6.96 -1.77
CA LYS A 5 -16.95 -5.53 -1.98
C LYS A 5 -15.60 -4.88 -1.67
N ASN A 6 -14.98 -5.31 -0.57
CA ASN A 6 -13.66 -4.81 -0.19
C ASN A 6 -12.61 -5.22 -1.21
N LEU A 7 -12.70 -6.45 -1.69
CA LEU A 7 -11.79 -6.95 -2.73
C LEU A 7 -11.94 -6.14 -4.01
N ASP A 8 -13.16 -5.72 -4.35
CA ASP A 8 -13.37 -4.90 -5.54
C ASP A 8 -12.65 -3.57 -5.43
N GLY A 9 -12.73 -2.92 -4.28
CA GLY A 9 -12.03 -1.65 -4.06
C GLY A 9 -10.53 -1.83 -4.12
N TYR A 10 -10.01 -2.89 -3.50
CA TYR A 10 -8.59 -3.18 -3.52
C TYR A 10 -8.12 -3.50 -4.95
N ASN A 11 -8.88 -4.32 -5.68
CA ASN A 11 -8.52 -4.68 -7.05
C ASN A 11 -8.54 -3.48 -7.98
N GLU A 12 -9.50 -2.59 -7.79
CA GLU A 12 -9.56 -1.35 -8.54
C GLU A 12 -8.31 -0.50 -8.27
N ALA A 13 -7.92 -0.40 -7.01
CA ALA A 13 -6.74 0.37 -6.63
C ALA A 13 -5.48 -0.22 -7.26
N VAL A 14 -5.36 -1.55 -7.25
CA VAL A 14 -4.21 -2.22 -7.88
C VAL A 14 -4.15 -1.88 -9.36
N ALA A 15 -5.28 -1.94 -10.05
CA ALA A 15 -5.32 -1.62 -11.48
C ALA A 15 -4.90 -0.17 -11.73
N GLN A 16 -5.34 0.76 -10.89
CA GLN A 16 -4.98 2.16 -11.06
C GLN A 16 -3.50 2.41 -10.79
N VAL A 17 -2.92 1.68 -9.83
CA VAL A 17 -1.48 1.77 -9.58
C VAL A 17 -0.71 1.29 -10.81
N MET A 18 -1.15 0.20 -11.41
CA MET A 18 -0.51 -0.33 -12.62
C MET A 18 -0.62 0.63 -13.79
N ASN A 19 -1.69 1.41 -13.84
CA ASN A 19 -1.88 2.47 -14.84
C ASN A 19 -1.17 3.76 -14.46
N ASN A 20 -0.48 3.77 -13.34
CA ASN A 20 0.18 4.94 -12.80
C ASN A 20 -0.78 6.09 -12.46
N ASP A 21 -2.03 5.77 -12.20
CA ASP A 21 -3.04 6.75 -11.79
C ASP A 21 -3.18 6.67 -10.26
N LEU A 22 -2.26 7.31 -9.57
CA LEU A 22 -2.16 7.18 -8.12
C LEU A 22 -3.31 7.87 -7.40
N SER A 23 -3.85 8.95 -7.96
CA SER A 23 -5.01 9.62 -7.38
C SER A 23 -6.23 8.72 -7.40
N ALA A 24 -6.49 8.05 -8.53
CA ALA A 24 -7.62 7.12 -8.64
C ALA A 24 -7.43 5.93 -7.71
N ALA A 25 -6.17 5.46 -7.58
CA ALA A 25 -5.88 4.35 -6.66
C ALA A 25 -6.21 4.71 -5.22
N LYS A 26 -5.84 5.91 -4.78
CA LYS A 26 -6.17 6.37 -3.43
C LYS A 26 -7.68 6.46 -3.22
N LYS A 27 -8.41 6.93 -4.21
CA LYS A 27 -9.86 7.02 -4.12
C LYS A 27 -10.50 5.64 -4.01
N ALA A 28 -9.98 4.68 -4.77
CA ALA A 28 -10.49 3.31 -4.72
C ALA A 28 -10.27 2.67 -3.35
N LEU A 29 -9.22 3.08 -2.64
CA LEU A 29 -8.94 2.56 -1.30
C LEU A 29 -9.68 3.30 -0.19
N ALA A 30 -10.39 4.37 -0.49
CA ALA A 30 -11.11 5.13 0.53
C ALA A 30 -12.07 4.21 1.28
N GLY A 31 -11.97 4.20 2.60
CA GLY A 31 -12.79 3.35 3.43
C GLY A 31 -12.29 1.91 3.61
N GLU A 32 -11.26 1.51 2.90
CA GLU A 32 -10.67 0.18 3.07
C GLU A 32 -9.69 0.21 4.25
N ASN A 33 -9.86 -0.71 5.18
CA ASN A 33 -9.05 -0.73 6.41
C ASN A 33 -8.25 -2.01 6.59
N SER A 34 -8.11 -2.81 5.56
CA SER A 34 -7.37 -4.07 5.65
C SER A 34 -5.87 -3.82 5.63
N ALA A 35 -5.11 -4.82 6.08
CA ALA A 35 -3.66 -4.77 5.98
C ALA A 35 -3.21 -4.61 4.53
N ASP A 36 -3.86 -5.29 3.60
CA ASP A 36 -3.53 -5.20 2.18
C ASP A 36 -3.77 -3.78 1.65
N ALA A 37 -4.85 -3.13 2.09
CA ALA A 37 -5.13 -1.76 1.68
C ALA A 37 -4.06 -0.80 2.21
N ASP A 38 -3.66 -0.96 3.46
CA ASP A 38 -2.59 -0.13 4.04
C ASP A 38 -1.27 -0.36 3.30
N TYR A 39 -0.98 -1.62 2.95
CA TYR A 39 0.20 -1.96 2.18
C TYR A 39 0.20 -1.24 0.83
N LEU A 40 -0.93 -1.28 0.14
CA LEU A 40 -1.05 -0.63 -1.16
C LEU A 40 -0.94 0.89 -1.04
N ARG A 41 -1.48 1.48 0.03
CA ARG A 41 -1.29 2.90 0.30
C ARG A 41 0.19 3.24 0.45
N ALA A 42 0.96 2.35 1.09
CA ALA A 42 2.40 2.54 1.22
C ALA A 42 3.09 2.52 -0.14
N VAL A 43 2.68 1.60 -1.01
CA VAL A 43 3.21 1.54 -2.38
C VAL A 43 2.91 2.84 -3.13
N ILE A 44 1.66 3.30 -3.04
CA ILE A 44 1.23 4.54 -3.69
C ILE A 44 2.07 5.73 -3.21
N ALA A 45 2.19 5.87 -1.89
CA ALA A 45 2.96 6.98 -1.32
C ALA A 45 4.43 6.92 -1.74
N THR A 46 5.00 5.72 -1.79
CA THR A 46 6.38 5.55 -2.25
C THR A 46 6.53 6.03 -3.68
N LYS A 47 5.59 5.68 -4.55
CA LYS A 47 5.63 6.13 -5.95
C LYS A 47 5.46 7.63 -6.07
N GLU A 48 4.75 8.25 -5.15
CA GLU A 48 4.57 9.70 -5.11
C GLU A 48 5.76 10.43 -4.52
N GLY A 49 6.70 9.72 -3.95
CA GLY A 49 7.86 10.33 -3.28
C GLY A 49 7.59 10.74 -1.85
N ASP A 50 6.42 10.39 -1.30
CA ASP A 50 6.04 10.73 0.08
C ASP A 50 6.45 9.60 1.02
N MET A 51 7.74 9.58 1.37
CA MET A 51 8.29 8.48 2.16
C MET A 51 7.78 8.47 3.60
N LYS A 52 7.42 9.62 4.13
CA LYS A 52 6.89 9.70 5.48
C LYS A 52 5.54 8.97 5.57
N THR A 53 4.63 9.27 4.65
CA THR A 53 3.34 8.61 4.60
C THR A 53 3.51 7.12 4.25
N ALA A 54 4.40 6.83 3.31
CA ALA A 54 4.67 5.45 2.92
C ALA A 54 5.11 4.61 4.13
N GLY A 55 6.02 5.14 4.93
CA GLY A 55 6.49 4.44 6.13
C GLY A 55 5.37 4.22 7.14
N ALA A 56 4.55 5.25 7.37
CA ALA A 56 3.43 5.15 8.32
C ALA A 56 2.42 4.09 7.87
N GLN A 57 2.08 4.07 6.58
CA GLN A 57 1.12 3.09 6.05
C GLN A 57 1.70 1.68 6.08
N LEU A 58 2.98 1.53 5.77
CA LEU A 58 3.60 0.21 5.81
C LEU A 58 3.66 -0.35 7.23
N LYS A 59 3.97 0.49 8.21
CA LYS A 59 3.94 0.06 9.61
C LYS A 59 2.54 -0.35 10.03
N ALA A 60 1.52 0.38 9.61
CA ALA A 60 0.14 0.02 9.90
C ALA A 60 -0.22 -1.34 9.28
N ALA A 61 0.23 -1.57 8.06
CA ALA A 61 -0.03 -2.83 7.36
C ALA A 61 0.58 -4.01 8.11
N VAL A 62 1.85 -3.91 8.49
CA VAL A 62 2.53 -5.01 9.16
C VAL A 62 2.03 -5.20 10.59
N ALA A 63 1.49 -4.16 11.21
CA ALA A 63 0.87 -4.30 12.53
C ALA A 63 -0.39 -5.15 12.45
N LYS A 64 -1.09 -5.09 11.33
CA LYS A 64 -2.29 -5.90 11.10
C LYS A 64 -1.96 -7.30 10.57
N ASP A 65 -0.88 -7.42 9.81
CA ASP A 65 -0.47 -8.70 9.22
C ASP A 65 1.06 -8.73 9.14
N SER A 66 1.67 -9.37 10.12
CA SER A 66 3.14 -9.41 10.23
C SER A 66 3.81 -10.14 9.07
N ALA A 67 3.08 -10.99 8.34
CA ALA A 67 3.63 -11.68 7.17
C ALA A 67 4.01 -10.68 6.07
N LEU A 68 3.41 -9.49 6.08
CA LEU A 68 3.73 -8.46 5.10
C LEU A 68 5.16 -7.93 5.21
N VAL A 69 5.82 -8.14 6.34
CA VAL A 69 7.23 -7.75 6.48
C VAL A 69 8.08 -8.42 5.42
N LYS A 70 7.90 -9.73 5.26
CA LYS A 70 8.66 -10.49 4.25
C LYS A 70 8.33 -10.03 2.83
N LYS A 71 7.05 -9.81 2.57
CA LYS A 71 6.62 -9.34 1.26
C LYS A 71 7.24 -7.98 0.96
N ALA A 72 7.17 -7.06 1.92
CA ALA A 72 7.69 -5.71 1.74
C ALA A 72 9.19 -5.70 1.49
N SER A 73 9.95 -6.54 2.19
CA SER A 73 11.41 -6.59 2.04
C SER A 73 11.84 -6.97 0.63
N LYS A 74 10.98 -7.68 -0.09
CA LYS A 74 11.29 -8.15 -1.44
C LYS A 74 10.59 -7.35 -2.52
N ASP A 75 9.75 -6.40 -2.14
CA ASP A 75 8.92 -5.67 -3.09
C ASP A 75 9.71 -4.53 -3.72
N VAL A 76 9.92 -4.63 -5.03
CA VAL A 76 10.65 -3.59 -5.77
C VAL A 76 9.94 -2.25 -5.72
N ASN A 77 8.62 -2.24 -5.54
CA ASN A 77 7.86 -1.00 -5.45
C ASN A 77 8.18 -0.22 -4.17
N LEU A 78 8.69 -0.90 -3.15
CA LEU A 78 9.04 -0.26 -1.87
C LEU A 78 10.52 0.01 -1.73
N LYS A 79 11.33 -0.35 -2.72
CA LYS A 79 12.77 -0.09 -2.68
C LYS A 79 13.11 1.37 -2.37
N PRO A 80 12.48 2.37 -3.01
CA PRO A 80 12.80 3.77 -2.69
C PRO A 80 12.55 4.09 -1.23
N LEU A 81 11.51 3.49 -0.63
CA LEU A 81 11.22 3.69 0.78
C LEU A 81 12.36 3.19 1.66
N PHE A 82 12.85 1.97 1.41
CA PHE A 82 13.94 1.42 2.18
C PHE A 82 15.24 2.18 1.95
N LYS A 83 15.47 2.66 0.74
CA LYS A 83 16.64 3.49 0.44
C LYS A 83 16.62 4.83 1.17
N SER A 84 15.43 5.32 1.50
CA SER A 84 15.31 6.58 2.23
C SER A 84 15.68 6.44 3.71
N GLY A 85 15.92 5.21 4.17
CA GLY A 85 16.28 4.94 5.55
C GLY A 85 15.17 4.35 6.39
N PHE A 86 14.03 4.03 5.78
CA PHE A 86 12.90 3.46 6.50
C PHE A 86 13.27 2.09 7.10
N LYS A 87 12.85 1.86 8.33
CA LYS A 87 12.97 0.57 9.01
C LYS A 87 11.67 0.29 9.76
N PHE A 88 11.32 -0.98 9.85
CA PHE A 88 10.14 -1.39 10.60
C PHE A 88 10.26 -1.11 12.10
#